data_ccb637d7b0fa1b4e432525ac75f1a0c6
#
_entry.id   ccb637d7b0fa1b4e432525ac75f1a0c6
#
_cell.length_a   1.000
_cell.length_b   1.000
_cell.length_c   1.000
_cell.angle_alpha   90.00
_cell.angle_beta   90.00
_cell.angle_gamma   90.00
#
_symmetry.space_group_name_H-M   'P 1'
#
loop_
_entity.id
_entity.type
_entity.pdbx_description
1 polymer ?
#
loop_
_entity_poly.entity_id
_entity_poly.type
_entity_poly.pdbx_seq_one_letter_code
_entity_poly.pdbx_strand_id
1 'polypeptide(L)'
;MTARIGVVADTHCPEFLDSLPDRLFEALRGVDLIIHAGDVNGEQTIAALEAVAPVAAVRGDHDRDAAGWPLTRELTVEGRTIVVVHGNRGRWLEEPETLFWTLSLGAYRPHSSLPRSLRRRIKRADAVVFGHTHRAHVETLNGVLMFNPGAVHQWNPRTARQRLERNPGWFEWCWLQVARHMRMYAPPSVGILEVSRDAIVPIIIEL
;
A
#
# COMPACT_ATOMS: atom_id res chain seq x y z
N MET A 1 -27.18 -2.34 -5.62
CA MET A 1 -26.64 -1.65 -4.40
C MET A 1 -25.23 -1.21 -4.72
N THR A 2 -24.67 -0.29 -3.95
CA THR A 2 -23.27 0.14 -4.10
C THR A 2 -22.58 -0.13 -2.77
N ALA A 3 -21.51 -0.93 -2.79
CA ALA A 3 -20.67 -1.16 -1.64
C ALA A 3 -19.52 -0.16 -1.62
N ARG A 4 -19.21 0.37 -0.42
CA ARG A 4 -18.12 1.32 -0.21
C ARG A 4 -16.97 0.62 0.50
N ILE A 5 -15.83 0.48 -0.18
CA ILE A 5 -14.68 -0.28 0.31
C ILE A 5 -13.54 0.70 0.62
N GLY A 6 -13.06 0.70 1.87
CA GLY A 6 -11.81 1.36 2.24
C GLY A 6 -10.62 0.55 1.75
N VAL A 7 -9.61 1.21 1.20
CA VAL A 7 -8.38 0.55 0.74
C VAL A 7 -7.18 1.21 1.40
N VAL A 8 -6.45 0.42 2.17
CA VAL A 8 -5.29 0.82 2.96
C VAL A 8 -4.09 0.00 2.53
N ALA A 9 -2.90 0.57 2.52
CA ALA A 9 -1.64 -0.13 2.28
C ALA A 9 -0.50 0.52 3.05
N ASP A 10 0.55 -0.25 3.28
CA ASP A 10 1.84 0.25 3.75
C ASP A 10 1.68 1.13 5.02
N THR A 11 1.00 0.60 6.03
CA THR A 11 0.81 1.28 7.32
C THR A 11 2.08 1.28 8.16
N HIS A 12 2.85 0.19 8.08
CA HIS A 12 4.09 0.01 8.85
C HIS A 12 3.96 0.41 10.33
N CYS A 13 2.85 0.08 10.94
CA CYS A 13 2.59 0.37 12.36
C CYS A 13 2.67 -0.93 13.18
N PRO A 14 3.54 -1.03 14.18
CA PRO A 14 4.29 0.05 14.83
C PRO A 14 5.74 0.26 14.33
N GLU A 15 6.17 -0.33 13.21
CA GLU A 15 7.58 -0.29 12.78
C GLU A 15 8.08 1.13 12.50
N PHE A 16 7.30 1.92 11.75
CA PHE A 16 7.66 3.27 11.34
C PHE A 16 6.67 4.35 11.83
N LEU A 17 5.44 3.95 12.16
CA LEU A 17 4.44 4.81 12.79
C LEU A 17 4.13 4.28 14.19
N ASP A 18 4.18 5.14 15.19
CA ASP A 18 3.83 4.73 16.57
C ASP A 18 2.31 4.45 16.72
N SER A 19 1.46 5.10 15.92
CA SER A 19 0.01 4.89 15.85
C SER A 19 -0.56 5.29 14.49
N LEU A 20 -1.72 4.74 14.16
CA LEU A 20 -2.46 5.15 12.96
C LEU A 20 -2.99 6.58 13.13
N PRO A 21 -2.93 7.43 12.08
CA PRO A 21 -3.42 8.81 12.17
C PRO A 21 -4.95 8.88 12.24
N ASP A 22 -5.50 9.82 13.01
CA ASP A 22 -6.95 10.02 13.15
C ASP A 22 -7.65 10.26 11.80
N ARG A 23 -6.99 10.97 10.89
CA ARG A 23 -7.49 11.22 9.53
C ARG A 23 -7.76 9.95 8.72
N LEU A 24 -7.00 8.86 8.99
CA LEU A 24 -7.28 7.55 8.40
C LEU A 24 -8.68 7.06 8.79
N PHE A 25 -9.01 7.12 10.07
CA PHE A 25 -10.30 6.67 10.57
C PHE A 25 -11.47 7.58 10.09
N GLU A 26 -11.21 8.87 9.94
CA GLU A 26 -12.16 9.81 9.34
C GLU A 26 -12.45 9.47 7.88
N ALA A 27 -11.41 9.17 7.09
CA ALA A 27 -11.52 8.79 5.68
C ALA A 27 -12.25 7.46 5.47
N LEU A 28 -12.09 6.51 6.42
CA LEU A 28 -12.71 5.19 6.39
C LEU A 28 -14.13 5.17 7.00
N ARG A 29 -14.66 6.29 7.45
CA ARG A 29 -16.00 6.33 8.05
C ARG A 29 -17.07 5.88 7.05
N GLY A 30 -17.89 4.90 7.48
CA GLY A 30 -19.03 4.41 6.70
C GLY A 30 -18.62 3.53 5.49
N VAL A 31 -17.45 2.87 5.54
CA VAL A 31 -17.12 1.81 4.59
C VAL A 31 -17.71 0.48 5.07
N ASP A 32 -18.07 -0.39 4.14
CA ASP A 32 -18.65 -1.71 4.41
C ASP A 32 -17.58 -2.76 4.66
N LEU A 33 -16.37 -2.55 4.10
CA LEU A 33 -15.23 -3.44 4.16
C LEU A 33 -13.95 -2.60 4.06
N ILE A 34 -12.88 -3.04 4.71
CA ILE A 34 -11.53 -2.50 4.53
C ILE A 34 -10.66 -3.57 3.86
N ILE A 35 -10.01 -3.21 2.78
CA ILE A 35 -8.94 -3.99 2.15
C ILE A 35 -7.60 -3.43 2.65
N HIS A 36 -6.74 -4.29 3.21
CA HIS A 36 -5.36 -3.91 3.52
C HIS A 36 -4.39 -4.64 2.57
N ALA A 37 -3.74 -3.88 1.70
CA ALA A 37 -2.89 -4.41 0.62
C ALA A 37 -1.44 -4.70 1.07
N GLY A 38 -1.23 -5.08 2.35
CA GLY A 38 0.05 -5.54 2.89
C GLY A 38 0.90 -4.46 3.55
N ASP A 39 1.99 -4.88 4.17
CA ASP A 39 2.89 -4.09 5.02
C ASP A 39 2.13 -3.43 6.19
N VAL A 40 1.44 -4.29 6.92
CA VAL A 40 0.65 -3.96 8.11
C VAL A 40 1.56 -3.75 9.33
N ASN A 41 2.46 -4.72 9.57
CA ASN A 41 3.45 -4.85 10.64
C ASN A 41 2.91 -5.13 12.05
N GLY A 42 1.61 -5.30 12.25
CA GLY A 42 1.08 -5.68 13.56
C GLY A 42 -0.39 -6.02 13.59
N GLU A 43 -0.76 -7.02 14.37
CA GLU A 43 -2.17 -7.40 14.61
C GLU A 43 -2.98 -6.25 15.21
N GLN A 44 -2.34 -5.38 16.01
CA GLN A 44 -2.98 -4.21 16.60
C GLN A 44 -3.49 -3.23 15.53
N THR A 45 -2.77 -3.11 14.41
CA THR A 45 -3.19 -2.30 13.26
C THR A 45 -4.47 -2.86 12.65
N ILE A 46 -4.55 -4.18 12.49
CA ILE A 46 -5.77 -4.84 12.00
C ILE A 46 -6.91 -4.64 13.00
N ALA A 47 -6.66 -4.90 14.29
CA ALA A 47 -7.69 -4.72 15.33
C ALA A 47 -8.25 -3.28 15.37
N ALA A 48 -7.38 -2.27 15.19
CA ALA A 48 -7.81 -0.87 15.13
C ALA A 48 -8.67 -0.57 13.88
N LEU A 49 -8.36 -1.18 12.74
CA LEU A 49 -9.15 -1.05 11.51
C LEU A 49 -10.47 -1.83 11.61
N GLU A 50 -10.48 -3.01 12.25
CA GLU A 50 -11.67 -3.83 12.48
C GLU A 50 -12.71 -3.14 13.39
N ALA A 51 -12.27 -2.19 14.22
CA ALA A 51 -13.20 -1.33 14.97
C ALA A 51 -14.03 -0.41 14.05
N VAL A 52 -13.62 -0.21 12.80
CA VAL A 52 -14.37 0.58 11.80
C VAL A 52 -15.23 -0.31 10.91
N ALA A 53 -14.65 -1.35 10.32
CA ALA A 53 -15.32 -2.30 9.43
C ALA A 53 -14.50 -3.60 9.33
N PRO A 54 -15.10 -4.73 8.88
CA PRO A 54 -14.35 -5.96 8.62
C PRO A 54 -13.11 -5.73 7.75
N VAL A 55 -11.99 -6.43 8.02
CA VAL A 55 -10.73 -6.25 7.30
C VAL A 55 -10.37 -7.48 6.48
N ALA A 56 -10.06 -7.28 5.22
CA ALA A 56 -9.50 -8.27 4.31
C ALA A 56 -8.03 -7.91 3.98
N ALA A 57 -7.09 -8.48 4.73
CA ALA A 57 -5.67 -8.20 4.57
C ALA A 57 -4.96 -9.25 3.70
N VAL A 58 -3.89 -8.81 3.01
CA VAL A 58 -2.85 -9.67 2.44
C VAL A 58 -1.51 -9.37 3.10
N ARG A 59 -0.57 -10.29 2.98
CA ARG A 59 0.77 -10.14 3.54
C ARG A 59 1.69 -9.39 2.58
N GLY A 60 2.41 -8.38 3.08
CA GLY A 60 3.52 -7.74 2.41
C GLY A 60 4.89 -8.32 2.80
N ASP A 61 5.96 -7.69 2.38
CA ASP A 61 7.34 -8.15 2.62
C ASP A 61 7.86 -7.76 4.02
N HIS A 62 7.27 -6.76 4.64
CA HIS A 62 7.53 -6.38 6.04
C HIS A 62 6.70 -7.20 7.05
N ASP A 63 5.68 -7.94 6.64
CA ASP A 63 4.81 -8.74 7.50
C ASP A 63 5.39 -10.14 7.79
N ARG A 64 6.61 -10.20 8.36
CA ARG A 64 7.37 -11.45 8.51
C ARG A 64 6.70 -12.48 9.43
N ASP A 65 6.02 -12.02 10.46
CA ASP A 65 5.42 -12.88 11.49
C ASP A 65 3.92 -13.13 11.24
N ALA A 66 3.35 -12.60 10.16
CA ALA A 66 1.94 -12.75 9.80
C ALA A 66 1.66 -14.07 9.05
N ALA A 67 1.95 -15.20 9.68
CA ALA A 67 1.79 -16.53 9.06
C ALA A 67 0.35 -16.86 8.63
N GLY A 68 -0.65 -16.14 9.16
CA GLY A 68 -2.07 -16.35 8.85
C GLY A 68 -2.59 -15.55 7.65
N TRP A 69 -1.85 -14.58 7.12
CA TRP A 69 -2.34 -13.75 6.03
C TRP A 69 -1.88 -14.28 4.67
N PRO A 70 -2.82 -14.39 3.68
CA PRO A 70 -2.46 -14.87 2.35
C PRO A 70 -1.63 -13.84 1.58
N LEU A 71 -0.82 -14.29 0.61
CA LEU A 71 -0.11 -13.40 -0.32
C LEU A 71 -1.03 -12.78 -1.37
N THR A 72 -2.17 -13.43 -1.61
CA THR A 72 -3.18 -13.00 -2.59
C THR A 72 -4.55 -13.33 -2.02
N ARG A 73 -5.47 -12.41 -2.16
CA ARG A 73 -6.87 -12.61 -1.79
C ARG A 73 -7.77 -12.20 -2.96
N GLU A 74 -8.75 -13.03 -3.24
CA GLU A 74 -9.80 -12.72 -4.19
C GLU A 74 -11.10 -12.44 -3.43
N LEU A 75 -11.75 -11.34 -3.76
CA LEU A 75 -12.99 -10.87 -3.14
C LEU A 75 -14.02 -10.69 -4.24
N THR A 76 -15.25 -11.09 -3.97
CA THR A 76 -16.40 -10.80 -4.83
C THR A 76 -17.31 -9.81 -4.12
N VAL A 77 -17.46 -8.62 -4.70
CA VAL A 77 -18.29 -7.54 -4.16
C VAL A 77 -19.22 -7.05 -5.27
N GLU A 78 -20.52 -7.03 -5.00
CA GLU A 78 -21.56 -6.63 -5.98
C GLU A 78 -21.42 -7.36 -7.35
N GLY A 79 -20.91 -8.61 -7.34
CA GLY A 79 -20.67 -9.40 -8.55
C GLY A 79 -19.36 -9.06 -9.29
N ARG A 80 -18.54 -8.13 -8.76
CA ARG A 80 -17.22 -7.78 -9.28
C ARG A 80 -16.12 -8.54 -8.56
N THR A 81 -15.13 -8.99 -9.30
CA THR A 81 -13.95 -9.68 -8.75
C THR A 81 -12.82 -8.69 -8.50
N ILE A 82 -12.42 -8.56 -7.25
CA ILE A 82 -11.30 -7.73 -6.81
C ILE A 82 -10.18 -8.64 -6.32
N VAL A 83 -9.02 -8.59 -6.96
CA VAL A 83 -7.83 -9.33 -6.52
C VAL A 83 -6.91 -8.39 -5.76
N VAL A 84 -6.55 -8.79 -4.54
CA VAL A 84 -5.67 -8.04 -3.66
C VAL A 84 -4.32 -8.73 -3.58
N VAL A 85 -3.25 -7.99 -3.78
CA VAL A 85 -1.86 -8.45 -3.63
C VAL A 85 -1.04 -7.30 -3.03
N HIS A 86 0.07 -7.60 -2.34
CA HIS A 86 0.95 -6.51 -1.93
C HIS A 86 1.72 -5.94 -3.13
N GLY A 87 2.32 -6.79 -3.94
CA GLY A 87 2.98 -6.37 -5.16
C GLY A 87 4.51 -6.51 -5.11
N ASN A 88 5.07 -6.87 -3.96
CA ASN A 88 6.49 -7.14 -3.82
C ASN A 88 6.96 -8.21 -4.81
N ARG A 89 8.17 -8.03 -5.32
CA ARG A 89 8.87 -8.94 -6.22
C ARG A 89 10.01 -9.61 -5.45
N GLY A 90 10.67 -10.60 -6.02
CA GLY A 90 11.81 -11.24 -5.35
C GLY A 90 12.91 -10.23 -5.00
N ARG A 91 13.55 -10.38 -3.84
CA ARG A 91 14.62 -9.50 -3.33
C ARG A 91 15.71 -9.19 -4.36
N TRP A 92 16.04 -10.17 -5.20
CA TRP A 92 17.03 -10.02 -6.27
C TRP A 92 16.66 -8.97 -7.34
N LEU A 93 15.39 -8.59 -7.47
CA LEU A 93 14.91 -7.49 -8.32
C LEU A 93 14.81 -6.17 -7.55
N GLU A 94 14.42 -6.22 -6.29
CA GLU A 94 14.13 -5.04 -5.49
C GLU A 94 15.37 -4.39 -4.89
N GLU A 95 16.34 -5.19 -4.45
CA GLU A 95 17.60 -4.68 -3.91
C GLU A 95 18.38 -3.83 -4.94
N PRO A 96 18.55 -4.26 -6.20
CA PRO A 96 19.14 -3.39 -7.23
C PRO A 96 18.35 -2.12 -7.51
N GLU A 97 17.01 -2.18 -7.54
CA GLU A 97 16.18 -0.99 -7.76
C GLU A 97 16.33 0.02 -6.61
N THR A 98 16.38 -0.45 -5.36
CA THR A 98 16.63 0.39 -4.19
C THR A 98 18.03 1.01 -4.24
N LEU A 99 19.03 0.24 -4.66
CA LEU A 99 20.39 0.75 -4.85
C LEU A 99 20.45 1.83 -5.94
N PHE A 100 19.82 1.61 -7.10
CA PHE A 100 19.73 2.61 -8.16
C PHE A 100 18.99 3.87 -7.73
N TRP A 101 17.89 3.72 -6.97
CA TRP A 101 17.20 4.87 -6.38
C TRP A 101 18.13 5.66 -5.45
N THR A 102 18.88 4.97 -4.58
CA THR A 102 19.83 5.59 -3.65
C THR A 102 20.95 6.30 -4.40
N LEU A 103 21.60 5.64 -5.37
CA LEU A 103 22.70 6.21 -6.14
C LEU A 103 22.26 7.38 -7.04
N SER A 104 21.02 7.36 -7.52
CA SER A 104 20.46 8.45 -8.33
C SER A 104 19.92 9.61 -7.49
N LEU A 105 20.10 9.60 -6.16
CA LEU A 105 19.55 10.57 -5.21
C LEU A 105 18.02 10.75 -5.36
N GLY A 106 17.31 9.64 -5.61
CA GLY A 106 15.85 9.63 -5.77
C GLY A 106 15.36 10.00 -7.18
N ALA A 107 16.25 10.25 -8.15
CA ALA A 107 15.85 10.53 -9.54
C ALA A 107 15.29 9.30 -10.27
N TYR A 108 15.83 8.12 -9.99
CA TYR A 108 15.28 6.85 -10.48
C TYR A 108 13.93 6.56 -9.80
N ARG A 109 12.95 6.08 -10.57
CA ARG A 109 11.63 5.71 -10.06
C ARG A 109 11.47 4.18 -10.06
N PRO A 110 11.74 3.51 -8.94
CA PRO A 110 11.54 2.06 -8.84
C PRO A 110 10.06 1.70 -9.04
N HIS A 111 9.80 0.46 -9.41
CA HIS A 111 8.47 -0.14 -9.50
C HIS A 111 7.51 0.49 -10.54
N SER A 112 7.98 1.36 -11.42
CA SER A 112 7.11 1.99 -12.45
C SER A 112 6.42 0.98 -13.39
N SER A 113 6.98 -0.23 -13.54
CA SER A 113 6.42 -1.33 -14.34
C SER A 113 5.50 -2.28 -13.57
N LEU A 114 5.33 -2.09 -12.25
CA LEU A 114 4.59 -3.01 -11.38
C LEU A 114 3.13 -3.20 -11.82
N PRO A 115 2.33 -2.16 -12.14
CA PRO A 115 0.95 -2.38 -12.55
C PRO A 115 0.83 -3.27 -13.79
N ARG A 116 1.69 -3.05 -14.80
CA ARG A 116 1.72 -3.87 -16.02
C ARG A 116 2.18 -5.30 -15.76
N SER A 117 3.11 -5.51 -14.83
CA SER A 117 3.57 -6.83 -14.41
C SER A 117 2.44 -7.60 -13.71
N LEU A 118 1.75 -6.96 -12.75
CA LEU A 118 0.59 -7.54 -12.06
C LEU A 118 -0.53 -7.87 -13.05
N ARG A 119 -0.85 -6.95 -13.97
CA ARG A 119 -1.88 -7.20 -14.99
C ARG A 119 -1.58 -8.39 -15.90
N ARG A 120 -0.30 -8.65 -16.21
CA ARG A 120 0.11 -9.83 -16.99
C ARG A 120 -0.09 -11.14 -16.21
N ARG A 121 0.11 -11.12 -14.89
CA ARG A 121 -0.02 -12.30 -14.03
C ARG A 121 -1.47 -12.57 -13.63
N ILE A 122 -2.24 -11.52 -13.33
CA ILE A 122 -3.65 -11.61 -12.90
C ILE A 122 -4.54 -11.39 -14.13
N LYS A 123 -5.08 -12.49 -14.67
CA LYS A 123 -5.83 -12.43 -15.94
C LYS A 123 -7.33 -12.18 -15.75
N ARG A 124 -7.88 -12.64 -14.64
CA ARG A 124 -9.31 -12.57 -14.34
C ARG A 124 -9.52 -11.72 -13.09
N ALA A 125 -9.91 -10.48 -13.28
CA ALA A 125 -10.30 -9.54 -12.24
C ALA A 125 -11.00 -8.34 -12.90
N ASP A 126 -11.90 -7.69 -12.19
CA ASP A 126 -12.42 -6.36 -12.52
C ASP A 126 -11.50 -5.27 -11.96
N ALA A 127 -10.90 -5.53 -10.80
CA ALA A 127 -9.89 -4.66 -10.21
C ALA A 127 -8.75 -5.47 -9.58
N VAL A 128 -7.55 -4.91 -9.60
CA VAL A 128 -6.37 -5.37 -8.86
C VAL A 128 -5.96 -4.27 -7.90
N VAL A 129 -6.05 -4.56 -6.61
CA VAL A 129 -5.60 -3.67 -5.52
C VAL A 129 -4.21 -4.08 -5.09
N PHE A 130 -3.29 -3.12 -4.99
CA PHE A 130 -1.91 -3.39 -4.60
C PHE A 130 -1.30 -2.24 -3.80
N GLY A 131 -0.24 -2.49 -3.02
CA GLY A 131 0.52 -1.53 -2.22
C GLY A 131 1.97 -1.40 -2.71
N HIS A 132 2.94 -1.51 -1.78
CA HIS A 132 4.38 -1.66 -1.98
C HIS A 132 5.11 -0.43 -2.56
N THR A 133 4.51 0.28 -3.49
CA THR A 133 5.19 1.41 -4.16
C THR A 133 5.11 2.71 -3.36
N HIS A 134 4.30 2.75 -2.31
CA HIS A 134 3.97 3.95 -1.53
C HIS A 134 3.43 5.12 -2.38
N ARG A 135 2.93 4.84 -3.56
CA ARG A 135 2.42 5.87 -4.50
C ARG A 135 1.02 5.55 -4.94
N ALA A 136 0.12 6.49 -4.76
CA ALA A 136 -1.23 6.38 -5.29
C ALA A 136 -1.18 6.18 -6.82
N HIS A 137 -1.93 5.20 -7.31
CA HIS A 137 -1.99 4.86 -8.72
C HIS A 137 -3.39 4.39 -9.11
N VAL A 138 -3.92 4.99 -10.17
CA VAL A 138 -5.20 4.62 -10.77
C VAL A 138 -5.00 4.53 -12.27
N GLU A 139 -5.12 3.33 -12.81
CA GLU A 139 -4.97 3.09 -14.25
C GLU A 139 -5.86 1.92 -14.67
N THR A 140 -6.52 2.01 -15.82
CA THR A 140 -7.23 0.86 -16.40
C THR A 140 -6.36 0.22 -17.49
N LEU A 141 -5.96 -1.03 -17.25
CA LEU A 141 -5.15 -1.80 -18.19
C LEU A 141 -5.96 -2.98 -18.74
N ASN A 142 -6.26 -2.94 -20.04
CA ASN A 142 -7.03 -3.99 -20.73
C ASN A 142 -8.34 -4.33 -19.99
N GLY A 143 -9.11 -3.30 -19.61
CA GLY A 143 -10.40 -3.44 -18.94
C GLY A 143 -10.36 -3.77 -17.44
N VAL A 144 -9.17 -3.84 -16.83
CA VAL A 144 -8.99 -4.10 -15.39
C VAL A 144 -8.49 -2.84 -14.70
N LEU A 145 -9.16 -2.43 -13.63
CA LEU A 145 -8.71 -1.33 -12.78
C LEU A 145 -7.47 -1.77 -11.98
N MET A 146 -6.36 -1.08 -12.15
CA MET A 146 -5.15 -1.19 -11.33
C MET A 146 -5.18 -0.08 -10.31
N PHE A 147 -5.29 -0.42 -9.03
CA PHE A 147 -5.51 0.54 -7.95
C PHE A 147 -4.51 0.36 -6.82
N ASN A 148 -3.73 1.41 -6.56
CA ASN A 148 -2.90 1.53 -5.38
C ASN A 148 -3.36 2.76 -4.59
N PRO A 149 -3.74 2.62 -3.31
CA PRO A 149 -4.24 3.74 -2.51
C PRO A 149 -3.14 4.75 -2.13
N GLY A 150 -1.88 4.45 -2.42
CA GLY A 150 -0.72 5.07 -1.80
C GLY A 150 -0.35 4.36 -0.49
N ALA A 151 0.26 5.05 0.45
CA ALA A 151 0.66 4.50 1.73
C ALA A 151 0.24 5.40 2.88
N VAL A 152 -0.12 4.80 4.01
CA VAL A 152 -0.37 5.53 5.25
C VAL A 152 0.94 6.06 5.82
N HIS A 153 1.99 5.22 5.82
CA HIS A 153 3.34 5.69 6.14
C HIS A 153 4.06 6.19 4.88
N GLN A 154 4.58 7.40 4.94
CA GLN A 154 5.38 7.98 3.86
C GLN A 154 6.74 8.44 4.34
N TRP A 155 7.78 8.08 3.57
CA TRP A 155 9.10 8.64 3.79
C TRP A 155 9.16 10.08 3.30
N ASN A 156 9.53 10.95 4.20
CA ASN A 156 9.80 12.37 3.97
C ASN A 156 11.03 12.79 4.80
N PRO A 157 11.58 14.00 4.62
CA PRO A 157 12.75 14.44 5.38
C PRO A 157 12.61 14.38 6.89
N ARG A 158 11.40 14.55 7.42
CA ARG A 158 11.13 14.48 8.86
C ARG A 158 11.15 13.04 9.37
N THR A 159 10.38 12.15 8.73
CA THR A 159 10.30 10.75 9.14
C THR A 159 11.64 10.03 8.97
N ALA A 160 12.39 10.35 7.90
CA ALA A 160 13.74 9.81 7.70
C ALA A 160 14.72 10.24 8.81
N ARG A 161 14.68 11.49 9.27
CA ARG A 161 15.50 11.95 10.41
C ARG A 161 15.12 11.25 11.70
N GLN A 162 13.83 11.15 12.01
CA GLN A 162 13.34 10.44 13.20
C GLN A 162 13.78 8.98 13.20
N ARG A 163 13.74 8.32 12.05
CA ARG A 163 14.18 6.92 11.92
C ARG A 163 15.69 6.78 12.11
N LEU A 164 16.49 7.71 11.61
CA LEU A 164 17.95 7.74 11.81
C LEU A 164 18.35 7.79 13.30
N GLU A 165 17.54 8.41 14.14
CA GLU A 165 17.75 8.47 15.59
C GLU A 165 17.49 7.12 16.29
N ARG A 166 16.80 6.19 15.65
CA ARG A 166 16.44 4.86 16.19
C ARG A 166 17.44 3.76 15.82
N ASN A 167 18.70 4.10 15.50
CA ASN A 167 19.76 3.15 15.14
C ASN A 167 19.36 2.14 14.04
N PRO A 168 19.03 2.59 12.84
CA PRO A 168 18.70 1.69 11.73
C PRO A 168 19.90 0.83 11.33
N GLY A 169 19.62 -0.32 10.70
CA GLY A 169 20.67 -1.16 10.12
C GLY A 169 21.46 -0.41 9.04
N TRP A 170 22.71 -0.86 8.75
CA TRP A 170 23.62 -0.15 7.84
C TRP A 170 22.99 0.14 6.46
N PHE A 171 22.31 -0.83 5.87
CA PHE A 171 21.66 -0.65 4.57
C PHE A 171 20.52 0.37 4.64
N GLU A 172 19.69 0.29 5.69
CA GLU A 172 18.62 1.24 5.96
C GLU A 172 19.18 2.65 6.19
N TRP A 173 20.27 2.76 6.94
CA TRP A 173 20.96 4.02 7.17
C TRP A 173 21.40 4.68 5.87
N CYS A 174 21.96 3.92 4.92
CA CYS A 174 22.42 4.46 3.64
C CYS A 174 21.31 5.15 2.85
N TRP A 175 20.18 4.49 2.67
CA TRP A 175 19.09 5.10 1.91
C TRP A 175 18.35 6.18 2.69
N LEU A 176 18.29 6.13 4.02
CA LEU A 176 17.76 7.21 4.84
C LEU A 176 18.56 8.51 4.70
N GLN A 177 19.88 8.43 4.45
CA GLN A 177 20.68 9.63 4.14
C GLN A 177 20.20 10.32 2.86
N VAL A 178 19.67 9.60 1.89
CA VAL A 178 19.05 10.17 0.69
C VAL A 178 17.65 10.70 1.03
N ALA A 179 16.83 9.87 1.71
CA ALA A 179 15.46 10.22 2.05
C ALA A 179 15.32 11.52 2.85
N ARG A 180 16.22 11.77 3.80
CA ARG A 180 16.21 13.02 4.61
C ARG A 180 16.44 14.32 3.82
N HIS A 181 16.87 14.20 2.55
CA HIS A 181 17.12 15.33 1.65
C HIS A 181 16.15 15.36 0.45
N MET A 182 15.17 14.47 0.41
CA MET A 182 14.17 14.45 -0.67
C MET A 182 13.42 15.78 -0.73
N ARG A 183 13.29 16.32 -1.95
CA ARG A 183 12.49 17.53 -2.21
C ARG A 183 11.07 17.20 -2.67
N MET A 184 10.87 15.98 -3.18
CA MET A 184 9.58 15.51 -3.67
C MET A 184 9.27 14.16 -3.03
N TYR A 185 8.14 14.08 -2.35
CA TYR A 185 7.61 12.87 -1.74
C TYR A 185 6.09 12.84 -1.90
N ALA A 186 5.52 11.64 -1.91
CA ALA A 186 4.08 11.50 -1.98
C ALA A 186 3.45 11.84 -0.61
N PRO A 187 2.26 12.46 -0.57
CA PRO A 187 1.53 12.59 0.69
C PRO A 187 1.05 11.21 1.17
N PRO A 188 0.87 11.02 2.49
CA PRO A 188 0.14 9.88 3.01
C PRO A 188 -1.27 9.85 2.40
N SER A 189 -1.75 8.66 2.06
CA SER A 189 -3.05 8.52 1.41
C SER A 189 -3.69 7.16 1.65
N VAL A 190 -5.00 7.12 1.46
CA VAL A 190 -5.85 5.93 1.42
C VAL A 190 -6.77 5.99 0.22
N GLY A 191 -7.40 4.87 -0.08
CA GLY A 191 -8.35 4.78 -1.18
C GLY A 191 -9.76 4.44 -0.72
N ILE A 192 -10.73 4.81 -1.54
CA ILE A 192 -12.09 4.30 -1.49
C ILE A 192 -12.41 3.71 -2.86
N LEU A 193 -13.02 2.53 -2.87
CA LEU A 193 -13.64 1.96 -4.06
C LEU A 193 -15.16 1.95 -3.83
N GLU A 194 -15.90 2.66 -4.68
CA GLU A 194 -17.34 2.52 -4.76
C GLU A 194 -17.66 1.46 -5.80
N VAL A 195 -18.14 0.31 -5.33
CA VAL A 195 -18.34 -0.89 -6.15
C VAL A 195 -19.83 -1.12 -6.36
N SER A 196 -20.24 -1.14 -7.61
CA SER A 196 -21.58 -1.54 -8.03
C SER A 196 -21.50 -2.64 -9.09
N ARG A 197 -22.65 -3.21 -9.49
CA ARG A 197 -22.69 -4.18 -10.59
C ARG A 197 -22.17 -3.61 -11.91
N ASP A 198 -22.31 -2.29 -12.11
CA ASP A 198 -22.02 -1.65 -13.37
C ASP A 198 -20.59 -1.07 -13.42
N ALA A 199 -20.06 -0.62 -12.27
CA ALA A 199 -18.79 0.09 -12.21
C ALA A 199 -18.04 -0.11 -10.88
N ILE A 200 -16.72 0.11 -10.93
CA ILE A 200 -15.86 0.33 -9.77
C ILE A 200 -15.27 1.73 -9.93
N VAL A 201 -15.59 2.63 -8.98
CA VAL A 201 -15.13 4.02 -8.98
C VAL A 201 -14.04 4.19 -7.92
N PRO A 202 -12.78 4.43 -8.30
CA PRO A 202 -11.68 4.65 -7.38
C PRO A 202 -11.59 6.11 -6.94
N ILE A 203 -11.35 6.35 -5.64
CA ILE A 203 -11.13 7.67 -5.05
C ILE A 203 -9.86 7.59 -4.21
N ILE A 204 -8.95 8.57 -4.33
CA ILE A 204 -7.78 8.72 -3.45
C ILE A 204 -8.05 9.86 -2.49
N ILE A 205 -7.76 9.65 -1.21
CA ILE A 205 -7.90 10.63 -0.13
C ILE A 205 -6.53 10.83 0.51
N GLU A 206 -6.01 12.05 0.49
CA GLU A 206 -4.80 12.44 1.22
C GLU A 206 -5.10 12.61 2.72
N LEU A 207 -4.19 12.10 3.56
CA LEU A 207 -4.31 12.07 5.02
C LEU A 207 -3.65 13.28 5.70
#